data_0a1196130c3383923abbe7135005fc9d
#
_entry.id   0a1196130c3383923abbe7135005fc9d
#
_cell.length_a   1.000
_cell.length_b   1.000
_cell.length_c   1.000
_cell.angle_alpha   90.00
_cell.angle_beta   90.00
_cell.angle_gamma   90.00
#
_symmetry.space_group_name_H-M   'P 1'
#
loop_
_entity.id
_entity.type
_entity.pdbx_description
1 polymer ?
#
loop_
_entity_poly.entity_id
_entity_poly.type
_entity_poly.pdbx_seq_one_letter_code
_entity_poly.pdbx_strand_id
1 'polypeptide(L)'
;RDAAIVHALRKGGAVILGKTTLPELGFGQPAATTNPWDAGRSPGGSSSGSAAAVGAGMVPVAIGTQGKGSLTRPASFCGACAFKPGHGTIHRGGDGGGQETNTHVGVLAHTAGDAWTVARYLSEAAGSHPGHRGMEGPKEPPPALMPKILVRLTAAGWDRTDAATQTAFDALLDGLAGAGVTIAEADELPGPRALARDLEAAAQALDVIADYESRWPLIMYLEQENAAPTGAYSERVVTRGLQRGRATRAEYHEALAFRDAFRATLDSCRADGLFFVTPSATGPAPQGTGDTGSSVYQWGSSLAGNPVISLPLMAVDGLPLGFEMQGFAGGEADLMAAALALDEGFAAGRY
;
A
#
# COMPACT_ATOMS: atom_id res chain seq x y z
N ARG A 1 -23.40 12.28 2.92
CA ARG A 1 -23.46 10.96 3.54
C ARG A 1 -22.05 10.44 3.74
N ASP A 2 -21.71 9.97 4.94
CA ASP A 2 -20.43 9.40 5.25
C ASP A 2 -20.21 8.08 4.48
N ALA A 3 -18.98 7.82 4.08
CA ALA A 3 -18.55 6.48 3.67
C ALA A 3 -18.60 5.52 4.88
N ALA A 4 -18.67 4.20 4.63
CA ALA A 4 -18.78 3.18 5.67
C ALA A 4 -17.70 3.31 6.75
N ILE A 5 -16.45 3.53 6.34
CA ILE A 5 -15.30 3.74 7.24
C ILE A 5 -15.43 5.01 8.08
N VAL A 6 -15.90 6.12 7.51
CA VAL A 6 -16.08 7.39 8.25
C VAL A 6 -17.22 7.25 9.25
N HIS A 7 -18.33 6.61 8.85
CA HIS A 7 -19.43 6.30 9.76
C HIS A 7 -18.98 5.42 10.93
N ALA A 8 -18.21 4.37 10.65
CA ALA A 8 -17.67 3.48 11.68
C ALA A 8 -16.77 4.24 12.65
N LEU A 9 -15.83 5.05 12.16
CA LEU A 9 -14.95 5.86 13.01
C LEU A 9 -15.74 6.81 13.92
N ARG A 10 -16.73 7.55 13.38
CA ARG A 10 -17.58 8.42 14.20
C ARG A 10 -18.33 7.64 15.28
N LYS A 11 -18.88 6.47 14.92
CA LYS A 11 -19.58 5.60 15.87
C LYS A 11 -18.66 5.07 16.97
N GLY A 12 -17.37 4.87 16.65
CA GLY A 12 -16.33 4.48 17.60
C GLY A 12 -15.79 5.62 18.46
N GLY A 13 -16.31 6.83 18.30
CA GLY A 13 -15.88 8.01 19.08
C GLY A 13 -14.66 8.74 18.51
N ALA A 14 -14.21 8.39 17.30
CA ALA A 14 -13.10 9.10 16.67
C ALA A 14 -13.49 10.55 16.30
N VAL A 15 -12.61 11.48 16.60
CA VAL A 15 -12.74 12.88 16.17
C VAL A 15 -12.23 13.02 14.74
N ILE A 16 -13.13 13.27 13.81
CA ILE A 16 -12.78 13.49 12.40
C ILE A 16 -12.34 14.94 12.23
N LEU A 17 -11.04 15.18 12.10
CA LEU A 17 -10.49 16.53 11.96
C LEU A 17 -10.71 17.11 10.56
N GLY A 18 -10.78 16.28 9.53
CA GLY A 18 -10.99 16.74 8.16
C GLY A 18 -10.70 15.69 7.11
N LYS A 19 -10.52 16.17 5.89
CA LYS A 19 -10.06 15.40 4.73
C LYS A 19 -8.69 15.90 4.31
N THR A 20 -7.83 14.98 3.94
CA THR A 20 -6.51 15.29 3.41
C THR A 20 -6.55 15.43 1.88
N THR A 21 -5.57 16.14 1.33
CA THR A 21 -5.40 16.26 -0.11
C THR A 21 -4.85 14.98 -0.73
N LEU A 22 -5.16 14.75 -1.97
CA LEU A 22 -4.67 13.64 -2.81
C LEU A 22 -4.59 14.11 -4.26
N PRO A 23 -3.84 13.44 -5.14
CA PRO A 23 -3.95 13.65 -6.58
C PRO A 23 -5.41 13.52 -7.02
N GLU A 24 -5.85 14.42 -7.88
CA GLU A 24 -7.24 14.44 -8.35
C GLU A 24 -7.68 13.07 -8.86
N LEU A 25 -8.78 12.53 -8.31
CA LEU A 25 -9.27 11.16 -8.56
C LEU A 25 -8.22 10.04 -8.34
N GLY A 26 -7.18 10.29 -7.56
CA GLY A 26 -6.11 9.34 -7.26
C GLY A 26 -5.06 9.12 -8.35
N PHE A 27 -5.20 9.74 -9.54
CA PHE A 27 -4.28 9.56 -10.67
C PHE A 27 -3.98 10.84 -11.49
N GLY A 28 -4.63 11.93 -11.17
CA GLY A 28 -4.54 13.19 -11.90
C GLY A 28 -3.37 14.07 -11.51
N GLN A 29 -3.65 15.36 -11.36
CA GLN A 29 -2.66 16.33 -10.91
C GLN A 29 -2.22 16.02 -9.47
N PRO A 30 -0.90 15.91 -9.19
CA PRO A 30 -0.42 15.81 -7.82
C PRO A 30 -0.93 16.96 -6.95
N ALA A 31 -1.22 16.67 -5.68
CA ALA A 31 -1.65 17.67 -4.73
C ALA A 31 -0.52 18.66 -4.40
N ALA A 32 -0.88 19.84 -3.91
CA ALA A 32 0.09 20.85 -3.45
C ALA A 32 0.79 20.48 -2.13
N THR A 33 0.45 19.33 -1.53
CA THR A 33 1.08 18.84 -0.31
C THR A 33 2.57 18.57 -0.53
N THR A 34 3.39 19.04 0.38
CA THR A 34 4.84 18.80 0.40
C THR A 34 5.20 17.70 1.41
N ASN A 35 6.41 17.19 1.31
CA ASN A 35 6.94 16.22 2.26
C ASN A 35 7.24 16.89 3.61
N PRO A 36 6.87 16.30 4.76
CA PRO A 36 7.10 16.90 6.07
C PRO A 36 8.59 16.97 6.48
N TRP A 37 9.45 16.17 5.85
CA TRP A 37 10.89 16.13 6.12
C TRP A 37 11.68 17.12 5.26
N ASP A 38 11.19 17.38 4.05
CA ASP A 38 11.78 18.34 3.11
C ASP A 38 10.67 18.92 2.22
N ALA A 39 10.31 20.18 2.44
CA ALA A 39 9.25 20.86 1.68
C ALA A 39 9.55 20.97 0.16
N GLY A 40 10.79 20.78 -0.27
CA GLY A 40 11.19 20.70 -1.67
C GLY A 40 10.89 19.35 -2.34
N ARG A 41 10.36 18.37 -1.59
CA ARG A 41 10.16 17.01 -2.06
C ARG A 41 8.69 16.59 -2.06
N SER A 42 8.41 15.53 -2.81
CA SER A 42 7.10 14.90 -2.90
C SER A 42 6.76 14.14 -1.61
N PRO A 43 5.51 14.22 -1.11
CA PRO A 43 5.04 13.32 -0.05
C PRO A 43 4.70 11.92 -0.60
N GLY A 44 4.87 11.69 -1.91
CA GLY A 44 4.35 10.51 -2.59
C GLY A 44 2.86 10.61 -2.91
N GLY A 45 2.23 9.48 -3.20
CA GLY A 45 0.80 9.43 -3.53
C GLY A 45 0.31 8.01 -3.87
N SER A 46 -1.02 7.85 -3.97
CA SER A 46 -2.02 8.93 -3.97
C SER A 46 -2.49 9.36 -2.57
N SER A 47 -2.21 8.64 -1.48
CA SER A 47 -2.56 9.06 -0.10
C SER A 47 -1.60 10.15 0.44
N SER A 48 -1.31 11.18 -0.38
CA SER A 48 -0.29 12.21 -0.13
C SER A 48 -0.51 12.94 1.19
N GLY A 49 -1.66 13.56 1.34
CA GLY A 49 -1.97 14.36 2.53
C GLY A 49 -2.13 13.51 3.79
N SER A 50 -2.62 12.26 3.65
CA SER A 50 -2.74 11.34 4.78
C SER A 50 -1.36 10.96 5.33
N ALA A 51 -0.42 10.62 4.44
CA ALA A 51 0.94 10.30 4.84
C ALA A 51 1.67 11.52 5.42
N ALA A 52 1.54 12.68 4.76
CA ALA A 52 2.16 13.93 5.24
C ALA A 52 1.60 14.37 6.60
N ALA A 53 0.29 14.25 6.85
CA ALA A 53 -0.32 14.63 8.11
C ALA A 53 0.14 13.74 9.28
N VAL A 54 0.28 12.43 9.06
CA VAL A 54 0.84 11.53 10.06
C VAL A 54 2.34 11.81 10.24
N GLY A 55 3.13 11.85 9.17
CA GLY A 55 4.57 12.10 9.26
C GLY A 55 4.94 13.45 9.88
N ALA A 56 4.08 14.46 9.74
CA ALA A 56 4.23 15.77 10.38
C ALA A 56 3.72 15.81 11.84
N GLY A 57 3.19 14.72 12.38
CA GLY A 57 2.62 14.71 13.73
C GLY A 57 1.30 15.49 13.89
N MET A 58 0.62 15.85 12.79
CA MET A 58 -0.65 16.58 12.84
C MET A 58 -1.80 15.71 13.38
N VAL A 59 -1.77 14.43 13.07
CA VAL A 59 -2.75 13.44 13.51
C VAL A 59 -2.05 12.12 13.84
N PRO A 60 -2.52 11.37 14.82
CA PRO A 60 -1.94 10.06 15.15
C PRO A 60 -2.23 9.01 14.05
N VAL A 61 -3.37 9.15 13.38
CA VAL A 61 -3.86 8.18 12.38
C VAL A 61 -4.55 8.91 11.23
N ALA A 62 -4.36 8.38 10.02
CA ALA A 62 -5.10 8.78 8.83
C ALA A 62 -5.52 7.56 8.01
N ILE A 63 -6.56 7.70 7.21
CA ILE A 63 -7.02 6.66 6.28
C ILE A 63 -6.48 6.95 4.89
N GLY A 64 -6.12 5.90 4.18
CA GLY A 64 -5.74 5.95 2.78
C GLY A 64 -6.23 4.73 2.02
N THR A 65 -5.94 4.70 0.72
CA THR A 65 -6.28 3.56 -0.14
C THR A 65 -5.10 3.17 -1.02
N GLN A 66 -5.07 1.92 -1.45
CA GLN A 66 -4.04 1.43 -2.37
C GLN A 66 -4.63 0.56 -3.47
N GLY A 67 -4.43 0.98 -4.74
CA GLY A 67 -4.61 0.12 -5.90
C GLY A 67 -3.28 -0.40 -6.45
N LYS A 68 -2.22 0.44 -6.39
CA LYS A 68 -0.88 0.10 -6.95
C LYS A 68 0.22 0.90 -6.21
N GLY A 69 0.31 0.80 -4.88
CA GLY A 69 1.34 1.47 -4.07
C GLY A 69 0.93 2.81 -3.44
N SER A 70 -0.35 3.17 -3.50
CA SER A 70 -0.82 4.50 -3.08
C SER A 70 -0.91 4.72 -1.57
N LEU A 71 -0.59 3.73 -0.74
CA LEU A 71 -0.59 3.82 0.72
C LEU A 71 0.83 3.68 1.29
N THR A 72 1.50 2.56 0.98
CA THR A 72 2.80 2.21 1.57
C THR A 72 3.92 3.10 1.05
N ARG A 73 3.89 3.46 -0.24
CA ARG A 73 4.88 4.37 -0.83
C ARG A 73 4.85 5.79 -0.21
N PRO A 74 3.73 6.52 -0.14
CA PRO A 74 3.72 7.82 0.54
C PRO A 74 4.04 7.72 2.02
N ALA A 75 3.67 6.64 2.71
CA ALA A 75 4.09 6.39 4.09
C ALA A 75 5.62 6.30 4.21
N SER A 76 6.26 5.57 3.30
CA SER A 76 7.72 5.46 3.20
C SER A 76 8.38 6.84 3.14
N PHE A 77 7.90 7.71 2.26
CA PHE A 77 8.47 9.05 2.05
C PHE A 77 8.21 10.03 3.20
N CYS A 78 7.14 9.82 3.94
CA CYS A 78 6.74 10.70 5.04
C CYS A 78 7.16 10.17 6.43
N GLY A 79 7.79 9.00 6.52
CA GLY A 79 8.22 8.42 7.81
C GLY A 79 7.06 7.89 8.66
N ALA A 80 5.97 7.47 8.04
CA ALA A 80 4.81 6.89 8.70
C ALA A 80 4.78 5.36 8.57
N CYS A 81 4.17 4.67 9.53
CA CYS A 81 3.74 3.29 9.35
C CYS A 81 2.51 3.26 8.45
N ALA A 82 2.41 2.28 7.55
CA ALA A 82 1.21 2.04 6.76
C ALA A 82 0.84 0.57 6.76
N PHE A 83 -0.36 0.28 7.18
CA PHE A 83 -0.91 -1.07 7.15
C PHE A 83 -2.03 -1.16 6.11
N LYS A 84 -1.86 -2.03 5.13
CA LYS A 84 -2.82 -2.45 4.13
C LYS A 84 -3.28 -3.86 4.47
N PRO A 85 -4.43 -4.05 5.11
CA PRO A 85 -4.99 -5.38 5.32
C PRO A 85 -5.29 -6.10 3.99
N GLY A 86 -5.65 -7.36 4.04
CA GLY A 86 -6.07 -8.12 2.88
C GLY A 86 -7.23 -7.47 2.13
N HIS A 87 -7.31 -7.71 0.82
CA HIS A 87 -8.37 -7.16 -0.02
C HIS A 87 -9.76 -7.54 0.51
N GLY A 88 -10.63 -6.54 0.58
CA GLY A 88 -12.02 -6.74 1.02
C GLY A 88 -12.23 -6.94 2.51
N THR A 89 -11.18 -6.96 3.34
CA THR A 89 -11.32 -7.12 4.80
C THR A 89 -11.96 -5.91 5.49
N ILE A 90 -11.94 -4.74 4.86
CA ILE A 90 -12.62 -3.51 5.30
C ILE A 90 -13.55 -3.04 4.19
N HIS A 91 -14.80 -2.75 4.54
CA HIS A 91 -15.82 -2.32 3.58
C HIS A 91 -15.56 -0.92 3.04
N ARG A 92 -15.57 -0.77 1.70
CA ARG A 92 -15.31 0.48 0.99
C ARG A 92 -16.55 1.31 0.66
N GLY A 93 -17.72 0.90 1.09
CA GLY A 93 -18.99 1.54 0.70
C GLY A 93 -18.96 3.06 0.86
N GLY A 94 -19.27 3.77 -0.24
CA GLY A 94 -19.33 5.23 -0.28
C GLY A 94 -18.00 5.97 -0.50
N ASP A 95 -16.93 5.29 -0.90
CA ASP A 95 -15.61 5.89 -1.15
C ASP A 95 -15.43 6.49 -2.57
N GLY A 96 -16.46 6.55 -3.36
CA GLY A 96 -16.43 7.12 -4.71
C GLY A 96 -16.20 6.11 -5.82
N GLY A 97 -15.93 4.87 -5.50
CA GLY A 97 -16.01 3.73 -6.41
C GLY A 97 -14.94 3.60 -7.47
N GLY A 98 -15.05 2.55 -8.24
CA GLY A 98 -14.11 2.12 -9.26
C GLY A 98 -13.01 1.21 -8.73
N GLN A 99 -12.51 0.33 -9.58
CA GLN A 99 -11.45 -0.63 -9.27
C GLN A 99 -11.77 -1.51 -8.05
N GLU A 100 -12.94 -2.14 -8.07
CA GLU A 100 -13.46 -2.92 -6.93
C GLU A 100 -12.58 -4.12 -6.58
N THR A 101 -11.88 -4.71 -7.56
CA THR A 101 -11.15 -5.95 -7.36
C THR A 101 -9.70 -5.77 -6.90
N ASN A 102 -9.17 -4.54 -6.90
CA ASN A 102 -7.78 -4.30 -6.52
C ASN A 102 -7.54 -3.09 -5.61
N THR A 103 -8.58 -2.34 -5.22
CA THR A 103 -8.39 -1.23 -4.27
C THR A 103 -8.61 -1.69 -2.84
N HIS A 104 -7.67 -1.34 -1.98
CA HIS A 104 -7.65 -1.67 -0.56
C HIS A 104 -7.84 -0.41 0.28
N VAL A 105 -8.57 -0.51 1.37
CA VAL A 105 -8.50 0.47 2.47
C VAL A 105 -7.29 0.15 3.31
N GLY A 106 -6.59 1.18 3.77
CA GLY A 106 -5.48 1.02 4.69
C GLY A 106 -5.40 2.17 5.69
N VAL A 107 -4.56 1.96 6.67
CA VAL A 107 -4.34 2.88 7.80
C VAL A 107 -2.89 3.34 7.79
N LEU A 108 -2.70 4.65 7.90
CA LEU A 108 -1.42 5.27 8.18
C LEU A 108 -1.41 5.71 9.64
N ALA A 109 -0.33 5.44 10.36
CA ALA A 109 -0.21 5.77 11.77
C ALA A 109 1.25 6.03 12.16
N HIS A 110 1.47 6.55 13.38
CA HIS A 110 2.83 6.69 13.91
C HIS A 110 3.46 5.34 14.25
N THR A 111 2.65 4.40 14.72
CA THR A 111 3.12 3.07 15.14
C THR A 111 2.36 1.96 14.42
N ALA A 112 2.97 0.79 14.31
CA ALA A 112 2.33 -0.41 13.80
C ALA A 112 1.10 -0.82 14.66
N GLY A 113 1.20 -0.66 15.98
CA GLY A 113 0.12 -0.95 16.93
C GLY A 113 -1.12 -0.08 16.73
N ASP A 114 -0.94 1.23 16.51
CA ASP A 114 -2.05 2.13 16.18
C ASP A 114 -2.71 1.77 14.85
N ALA A 115 -1.89 1.43 13.85
CA ALA A 115 -2.40 1.00 12.54
C ALA A 115 -3.25 -0.27 12.67
N TRP A 116 -2.80 -1.25 13.47
CA TRP A 116 -3.58 -2.45 13.76
C TRP A 116 -4.91 -2.13 14.44
N THR A 117 -4.87 -1.37 15.53
CA THR A 117 -6.04 -1.04 16.36
C THR A 117 -7.15 -0.43 15.51
N VAL A 118 -6.80 0.54 14.66
CA VAL A 118 -7.77 1.21 13.79
C VAL A 118 -8.25 0.28 12.65
N ALA A 119 -7.35 -0.45 11.99
CA ALA A 119 -7.73 -1.35 10.91
C ALA A 119 -8.64 -2.48 11.42
N ARG A 120 -8.31 -3.07 12.58
CA ARG A 120 -9.09 -4.13 13.21
C ARG A 120 -10.47 -3.65 13.63
N TYR A 121 -10.55 -2.44 14.21
CA TYR A 121 -11.81 -1.79 14.54
C TYR A 121 -12.66 -1.54 13.29
N LEU A 122 -12.08 -0.99 12.22
CA LEU A 122 -12.80 -0.73 10.98
C LEU A 122 -13.33 -2.00 10.33
N SER A 123 -12.55 -3.07 10.33
CA SER A 123 -12.99 -4.37 9.79
C SER A 123 -14.18 -4.94 10.56
N GLU A 124 -14.24 -4.74 11.89
CA GLU A 124 -15.38 -5.16 12.71
C GLU A 124 -16.59 -4.24 12.54
N ALA A 125 -16.40 -2.92 12.61
CA ALA A 125 -17.47 -1.94 12.71
C ALA A 125 -18.10 -1.54 11.36
N ALA A 126 -17.28 -1.44 10.30
CA ALA A 126 -17.77 -1.23 8.94
C ALA A 126 -18.11 -2.55 8.22
N GLY A 127 -17.57 -3.66 8.72
CA GLY A 127 -17.64 -4.96 8.09
C GLY A 127 -16.64 -5.15 6.94
N SER A 128 -16.68 -6.32 6.30
CA SER A 128 -15.94 -6.66 5.09
C SER A 128 -16.77 -6.44 3.84
N HIS A 129 -16.13 -6.42 2.66
CA HIS A 129 -16.87 -6.50 1.39
C HIS A 129 -17.65 -7.81 1.28
N PRO A 130 -18.80 -7.80 0.60
CA PRO A 130 -19.54 -9.02 0.32
C PRO A 130 -18.66 -10.08 -0.32
N GLY A 131 -18.69 -11.31 0.21
CA GLY A 131 -17.86 -12.43 -0.25
C GLY A 131 -16.44 -12.45 0.32
N HIS A 132 -16.02 -11.46 1.10
CA HIS A 132 -14.73 -11.43 1.78
C HIS A 132 -14.86 -11.68 3.28
N ARG A 133 -13.80 -12.22 3.88
CA ARG A 133 -13.69 -12.32 5.34
C ARG A 133 -13.21 -10.98 5.90
N GLY A 134 -13.63 -10.65 7.12
CA GLY A 134 -13.02 -9.57 7.90
C GLY A 134 -11.64 -9.96 8.41
N MET A 135 -10.92 -9.00 8.98
CA MET A 135 -9.66 -9.28 9.66
C MET A 135 -9.92 -10.16 10.89
N GLU A 136 -9.15 -11.24 11.00
CA GLU A 136 -9.12 -12.10 12.16
C GLU A 136 -7.99 -11.71 13.11
N GLY A 137 -8.10 -12.09 14.39
CA GLY A 137 -7.09 -11.78 15.41
C GLY A 137 -7.62 -10.93 16.56
N PRO A 138 -6.76 -10.63 17.54
CA PRO A 138 -7.14 -9.88 18.74
C PRO A 138 -7.56 -8.45 18.41
N LYS A 139 -8.37 -7.84 19.30
CA LYS A 139 -8.74 -6.41 19.15
C LYS A 139 -7.54 -5.50 19.40
N GLU A 140 -6.79 -5.81 20.43
CA GLU A 140 -5.52 -5.17 20.74
C GLU A 140 -4.42 -5.66 19.77
N PRO A 141 -3.33 -4.90 19.59
CA PRO A 141 -2.19 -5.39 18.82
C PRO A 141 -1.72 -6.77 19.31
N PRO A 142 -1.42 -7.72 18.41
CA PRO A 142 -0.91 -9.02 18.82
C PRO A 142 0.45 -8.86 19.51
N PRO A 143 0.86 -9.82 20.37
CA PRO A 143 2.20 -9.81 20.95
C PRO A 143 3.27 -9.79 19.87
N ALA A 144 4.32 -8.99 20.05
CA ALA A 144 5.46 -8.93 19.16
C ALA A 144 6.14 -10.31 19.05
N LEU A 145 6.39 -10.77 17.85
CA LEU A 145 7.03 -12.06 17.56
C LEU A 145 7.97 -11.93 16.36
N MET A 146 9.28 -12.13 16.61
CA MET A 146 10.25 -12.05 15.51
C MET A 146 9.91 -13.01 14.37
N PRO A 147 10.00 -12.55 13.11
CA PRO A 147 9.85 -13.43 11.96
C PRO A 147 10.94 -14.49 11.95
N LYS A 148 10.65 -15.68 11.42
CA LYS A 148 11.64 -16.74 11.28
C LYS A 148 12.41 -16.61 9.97
N ILE A 149 11.70 -16.28 8.89
CA ILE A 149 12.26 -16.24 7.54
C ILE A 149 11.74 -14.97 6.84
N LEU A 150 12.64 -14.17 6.31
CA LEU A 150 12.34 -13.06 5.41
C LEU A 150 12.85 -13.40 4.01
N VAL A 151 11.95 -13.43 3.04
CA VAL A 151 12.28 -13.69 1.64
C VAL A 151 12.37 -12.36 0.89
N ARG A 152 13.55 -12.05 0.38
CA ARG A 152 13.80 -10.85 -0.42
C ARG A 152 13.13 -10.97 -1.79
N LEU A 153 12.12 -10.15 -2.07
CA LEU A 153 11.34 -10.15 -3.31
C LEU A 153 11.56 -8.86 -4.11
N THR A 154 12.81 -8.58 -4.47
CA THR A 154 13.19 -7.29 -5.07
C THR A 154 13.37 -7.32 -6.60
N ALA A 155 13.22 -8.47 -7.26
CA ALA A 155 13.62 -8.71 -8.65
C ALA A 155 13.16 -7.64 -9.65
N ALA A 156 11.89 -7.22 -9.63
CA ALA A 156 11.36 -6.24 -10.59
C ALA A 156 11.85 -4.80 -10.35
N GLY A 157 12.27 -4.47 -9.13
CA GLY A 157 12.59 -3.11 -8.72
C GLY A 157 14.07 -2.83 -8.46
N TRP A 158 14.88 -3.88 -8.29
CA TRP A 158 16.23 -3.74 -7.77
C TRP A 158 17.15 -2.89 -8.65
N ASP A 159 17.14 -3.11 -9.96
CA ASP A 159 17.92 -2.33 -10.92
C ASP A 159 17.44 -0.87 -11.07
N ARG A 160 16.23 -0.58 -10.58
CA ARG A 160 15.63 0.77 -10.57
C ARG A 160 15.81 1.47 -9.22
N THR A 161 16.41 0.78 -8.24
CA THR A 161 16.61 1.27 -6.89
C THR A 161 17.99 1.91 -6.79
N ASP A 162 18.06 3.11 -6.20
CA ASP A 162 19.33 3.78 -6.05
C ASP A 162 20.27 3.04 -5.08
N ALA A 163 21.58 3.21 -5.27
CA ALA A 163 22.59 2.46 -4.54
C ALA A 163 22.55 2.73 -3.02
N ALA A 164 22.18 3.94 -2.59
CA ALA A 164 22.08 4.25 -1.17
C ALA A 164 20.91 3.52 -0.51
N THR A 165 19.77 3.42 -1.22
CA THR A 165 18.61 2.62 -0.79
C THR A 165 18.95 1.13 -0.75
N GLN A 166 19.66 0.61 -1.75
CA GLN A 166 20.12 -0.79 -1.76
C GLN A 166 21.01 -1.05 -0.53
N THR A 167 21.96 -0.18 -0.26
CA THR A 167 22.85 -0.30 0.89
C THR A 167 22.10 -0.26 2.23
N ALA A 168 21.12 0.66 2.36
CA ALA A 168 20.32 0.76 3.59
C ALA A 168 19.44 -0.47 3.81
N PHE A 169 18.86 -1.02 2.74
CA PHE A 169 18.06 -2.24 2.79
C PHE A 169 18.90 -3.46 3.16
N ASP A 170 20.05 -3.64 2.52
CA ASP A 170 20.98 -4.74 2.81
C ASP A 170 21.49 -4.67 4.27
N ALA A 171 21.86 -3.48 4.75
CA ALA A 171 22.29 -3.28 6.13
C ALA A 171 21.22 -3.64 7.17
N LEU A 172 19.93 -3.33 6.87
CA LEU A 172 18.82 -3.73 7.73
C LEU A 172 18.63 -5.25 7.73
N LEU A 173 18.73 -5.90 6.57
CA LEU A 173 18.65 -7.37 6.47
C LEU A 173 19.80 -8.05 7.21
N ASP A 174 21.04 -7.53 7.11
CA ASP A 174 22.20 -8.01 7.87
C ASP A 174 21.97 -7.88 9.39
N GLY A 175 21.39 -6.77 9.85
CA GLY A 175 21.01 -6.58 11.24
C GLY A 175 19.98 -7.59 11.71
N LEU A 176 18.97 -7.87 10.89
CA LEU A 176 17.94 -8.88 11.18
C LEU A 176 18.52 -10.30 11.19
N ALA A 177 19.44 -10.61 10.26
CA ALA A 177 20.17 -11.87 10.27
C ALA A 177 21.02 -12.03 11.54
N GLY A 178 21.68 -10.96 11.98
CA GLY A 178 22.40 -10.92 13.25
C GLY A 178 21.51 -11.12 14.49
N ALA A 179 20.23 -10.79 14.39
CA ALA A 179 19.21 -11.04 15.41
C ALA A 179 18.56 -12.45 15.30
N GLY A 180 19.04 -13.29 14.38
CA GLY A 180 18.63 -14.69 14.25
C GLY A 180 17.50 -14.94 13.23
N VAL A 181 17.14 -13.94 12.41
CA VAL A 181 16.18 -14.11 11.33
C VAL A 181 16.89 -14.72 10.10
N THR A 182 16.31 -15.74 9.50
CA THR A 182 16.82 -16.29 8.24
C THR A 182 16.46 -15.36 7.09
N ILE A 183 17.45 -14.88 6.35
CA ILE A 183 17.24 -14.12 5.11
C ILE A 183 17.43 -15.07 3.94
N ALA A 184 16.45 -15.15 3.04
CA ALA A 184 16.49 -15.99 1.84
C ALA A 184 16.24 -15.13 0.59
N GLU A 185 16.93 -15.46 -0.51
CA GLU A 185 16.66 -14.85 -1.81
C GLU A 185 15.48 -15.56 -2.49
N ALA A 186 14.66 -14.79 -3.22
CA ALA A 186 13.49 -15.36 -3.89
C ALA A 186 13.86 -16.43 -4.93
N ASP A 187 15.02 -16.32 -5.57
CA ASP A 187 15.49 -17.28 -6.58
C ASP A 187 16.01 -18.60 -5.99
N GLU A 188 16.26 -18.66 -4.69
CA GLU A 188 16.65 -19.89 -3.99
C GLU A 188 15.48 -20.84 -3.73
N LEU A 189 14.25 -20.33 -3.73
CA LEU A 189 13.03 -21.06 -3.39
C LEU A 189 12.08 -21.15 -4.60
N PRO A 190 11.52 -22.33 -4.95
CA PRO A 190 10.72 -22.48 -6.17
C PRO A 190 9.50 -21.57 -6.27
N GLY A 191 8.71 -21.43 -5.20
CA GLY A 191 7.53 -20.57 -5.16
C GLY A 191 7.88 -19.09 -5.26
N PRO A 192 8.74 -18.54 -4.37
CA PRO A 192 9.22 -17.18 -4.44
C PRO A 192 9.88 -16.80 -5.78
N ARG A 193 10.65 -17.72 -6.38
CA ARG A 193 11.23 -17.56 -7.72
C ARG A 193 10.14 -17.35 -8.79
N ALA A 194 9.06 -18.13 -8.72
CA ALA A 194 7.95 -17.98 -9.65
C ALA A 194 7.26 -16.60 -9.48
N LEU A 195 7.02 -16.15 -8.23
CA LEU A 195 6.49 -14.83 -7.95
C LEU A 195 7.40 -13.72 -8.51
N ALA A 196 8.71 -13.81 -8.23
CA ALA A 196 9.69 -12.83 -8.71
C ALA A 196 9.69 -12.68 -10.23
N ARG A 197 9.62 -13.81 -10.96
CA ARG A 197 9.53 -13.83 -12.42
C ARG A 197 8.26 -13.14 -12.94
N ASP A 198 7.15 -13.29 -12.24
CA ASP A 198 5.82 -12.86 -12.70
C ASP A 198 5.45 -11.43 -12.28
N LEU A 199 6.34 -10.67 -11.59
CA LEU A 199 6.05 -9.32 -11.09
C LEU A 199 5.73 -8.30 -12.19
N GLU A 200 6.43 -8.33 -13.34
CA GLU A 200 6.13 -7.43 -14.45
C GLU A 200 4.76 -7.75 -15.08
N ALA A 201 4.41 -9.03 -15.20
CA ALA A 201 3.08 -9.45 -15.63
C ALA A 201 2.01 -9.06 -14.61
N ALA A 202 2.33 -9.07 -13.31
CA ALA A 202 1.44 -8.58 -12.26
C ALA A 202 1.12 -7.08 -12.42
N ALA A 203 2.11 -6.26 -12.79
CA ALA A 203 1.88 -4.85 -13.11
C ALA A 203 0.92 -4.66 -14.30
N GLN A 204 1.10 -5.46 -15.36
CA GLN A 204 0.24 -5.41 -16.54
C GLN A 204 -1.19 -5.84 -16.22
N ALA A 205 -1.36 -6.92 -15.46
CA ALA A 205 -2.67 -7.39 -15.03
C ALA A 205 -3.40 -6.34 -14.16
N LEU A 206 -2.69 -5.68 -13.24
CA LEU A 206 -3.23 -4.56 -12.45
C LEU A 206 -3.73 -3.42 -13.35
N ASP A 207 -2.96 -3.05 -14.37
CA ASP A 207 -3.33 -1.97 -15.28
C ASP A 207 -4.56 -2.34 -16.12
N VAL A 208 -4.66 -3.56 -16.61
CA VAL A 208 -5.83 -4.07 -17.36
C VAL A 208 -7.08 -4.09 -16.47
N ILE A 209 -6.96 -4.61 -15.24
CA ILE A 209 -8.06 -4.64 -14.27
C ILE A 209 -8.53 -3.21 -13.95
N ALA A 210 -7.60 -2.33 -13.60
CA ALA A 210 -7.92 -0.94 -13.29
C ALA A 210 -8.53 -0.20 -14.49
N ASP A 211 -8.05 -0.45 -15.70
CA ASP A 211 -8.58 0.13 -16.93
C ASP A 211 -10.02 -0.31 -17.17
N TYR A 212 -10.29 -1.61 -17.12
CA TYR A 212 -11.63 -2.16 -17.34
C TYR A 212 -12.64 -1.66 -16.31
N GLU A 213 -12.29 -1.67 -15.03
CA GLU A 213 -13.16 -1.27 -13.93
C GLU A 213 -13.35 0.25 -13.81
N SER A 214 -12.51 1.04 -14.48
CA SER A 214 -12.64 2.50 -14.55
C SER A 214 -13.85 2.97 -15.38
N ARG A 215 -14.51 2.09 -16.15
CA ARG A 215 -15.68 2.43 -17.00
C ARG A 215 -16.83 3.05 -16.21
N TRP A 216 -17.05 2.58 -15.00
CA TRP A 216 -18.08 3.09 -14.12
C TRP A 216 -17.56 3.29 -12.71
N PRO A 217 -17.82 4.42 -12.06
CA PRO A 217 -18.53 5.62 -12.60
C PRO A 217 -17.58 6.62 -13.28
N LEU A 218 -16.24 6.37 -13.24
CA LEU A 218 -15.21 7.34 -13.59
C LEU A 218 -15.35 7.85 -15.03
N ILE A 219 -15.34 6.94 -15.99
CA ILE A 219 -15.36 7.33 -17.42
C ILE A 219 -16.63 8.12 -17.74
N MET A 220 -17.78 7.71 -17.21
CA MET A 220 -19.03 8.43 -17.41
C MET A 220 -18.97 9.88 -16.92
N TYR A 221 -18.40 10.13 -15.73
CA TYR A 221 -18.27 11.49 -15.22
C TYR A 221 -17.32 12.33 -16.09
N LEU A 222 -16.25 11.73 -16.57
CA LEU A 222 -15.28 12.42 -17.41
C LEU A 222 -15.82 12.68 -18.82
N GLU A 223 -16.64 11.79 -19.38
CA GLU A 223 -17.35 12.01 -20.66
C GLU A 223 -18.34 13.16 -20.54
N GLN A 224 -19.09 13.25 -19.44
CA GLN A 224 -19.99 14.36 -19.17
C GLN A 224 -19.24 15.69 -19.07
N GLU A 225 -18.15 15.73 -18.32
CA GLU A 225 -17.32 16.93 -18.17
C GLU A 225 -16.68 17.35 -19.52
N ASN A 226 -16.23 16.40 -20.34
CA ASN A 226 -15.66 16.68 -21.66
C ASN A 226 -16.72 17.23 -22.65
N ALA A 227 -17.96 16.74 -22.58
CA ALA A 227 -19.05 17.18 -23.42
C ALA A 227 -19.61 18.55 -23.01
N ALA A 228 -19.65 18.85 -21.73
CA ALA A 228 -20.16 20.09 -21.14
C ALA A 228 -19.29 20.50 -19.95
N PRO A 229 -18.14 21.15 -20.17
CA PRO A 229 -17.17 21.48 -19.13
C PRO A 229 -17.80 22.37 -18.04
N THR A 230 -17.81 21.84 -16.81
CA THR A 230 -18.25 22.58 -15.61
C THR A 230 -17.09 23.14 -14.81
N GLY A 231 -15.86 22.71 -15.11
CA GLY A 231 -14.67 23.00 -14.32
C GLY A 231 -14.55 22.14 -13.05
N ALA A 232 -15.38 21.11 -12.92
CA ALA A 232 -15.32 20.18 -11.79
C ALA A 232 -14.06 19.33 -11.80
N TYR A 233 -13.50 19.06 -13.00
CA TYR A 233 -12.27 18.28 -13.20
C TYR A 233 -11.26 19.05 -14.04
N SER A 234 -9.96 18.84 -13.74
CA SER A 234 -8.89 19.43 -14.55
C SER A 234 -8.86 18.79 -15.96
N GLU A 235 -8.46 19.58 -16.96
CA GLU A 235 -8.25 19.07 -18.33
C GLU A 235 -7.32 17.84 -18.35
N ARG A 236 -6.28 17.83 -17.53
CA ARG A 236 -5.35 16.73 -17.39
C ARG A 236 -6.04 15.44 -16.94
N VAL A 237 -6.97 15.51 -15.97
CA VAL A 237 -7.71 14.36 -15.47
C VAL A 237 -8.70 13.87 -16.54
N VAL A 238 -9.41 14.77 -17.19
CA VAL A 238 -10.35 14.42 -18.26
C VAL A 238 -9.61 13.70 -19.40
N THR A 239 -8.52 14.30 -19.91
CA THR A 239 -7.74 13.74 -21.00
C THR A 239 -7.16 12.36 -20.67
N ARG A 240 -6.52 12.20 -19.50
CA ARG A 240 -5.93 10.93 -19.07
C ARG A 240 -6.99 9.88 -18.73
N GLY A 241 -8.10 10.31 -18.14
CA GLY A 241 -9.19 9.43 -17.76
C GLY A 241 -9.91 8.85 -18.97
N LEU A 242 -10.19 9.68 -19.99
CA LEU A 242 -10.84 9.23 -21.23
C LEU A 242 -9.97 8.29 -22.07
N GLN A 243 -8.68 8.16 -21.76
CA GLN A 243 -7.81 7.13 -22.35
C GLN A 243 -8.00 5.74 -21.69
N ARG A 244 -8.70 5.67 -20.58
CA ARG A 244 -9.01 4.44 -19.85
C ARG A 244 -10.29 3.77 -20.36
N GLY A 245 -10.61 2.60 -19.80
CA GLY A 245 -11.82 1.86 -20.13
C GLY A 245 -11.75 1.14 -21.48
N ARG A 246 -10.54 0.98 -22.06
CA ARG A 246 -10.32 0.37 -23.36
C ARG A 246 -10.10 -1.13 -23.32
N ALA A 247 -9.65 -1.65 -22.16
CA ALA A 247 -9.45 -3.08 -21.98
C ALA A 247 -10.73 -3.86 -22.33
N THR A 248 -10.60 -4.88 -23.16
CA THR A 248 -11.71 -5.74 -23.54
C THR A 248 -12.13 -6.64 -22.37
N ARG A 249 -13.33 -7.22 -22.47
CA ARG A 249 -13.80 -8.22 -21.51
C ARG A 249 -12.88 -9.45 -21.49
N ALA A 250 -12.33 -9.85 -22.63
CA ALA A 250 -11.42 -10.98 -22.71
C ALA A 250 -10.13 -10.70 -21.93
N GLU A 251 -9.45 -9.58 -22.22
CA GLU A 251 -8.25 -9.14 -21.49
C GLU A 251 -8.51 -9.03 -19.97
N TYR A 252 -9.64 -8.49 -19.56
CA TYR A 252 -10.01 -8.42 -18.14
C TYR A 252 -10.12 -9.80 -17.49
N HIS A 253 -10.79 -10.77 -18.16
CA HIS A 253 -10.89 -12.13 -17.65
C HIS A 253 -9.53 -12.85 -17.60
N GLU A 254 -8.66 -12.63 -18.59
CA GLU A 254 -7.29 -13.14 -18.60
C GLU A 254 -6.48 -12.56 -17.44
N ALA A 255 -6.59 -11.24 -17.18
CA ALA A 255 -5.93 -10.60 -16.06
C ALA A 255 -6.43 -11.11 -14.70
N LEU A 256 -7.72 -11.39 -14.56
CA LEU A 256 -8.29 -12.01 -13.35
C LEU A 256 -7.79 -13.45 -13.17
N ALA A 257 -7.72 -14.24 -14.24
CA ALA A 257 -7.19 -15.60 -14.19
C ALA A 257 -5.70 -15.62 -13.81
N PHE A 258 -4.91 -14.70 -14.36
CA PHE A 258 -3.52 -14.50 -13.97
C PHE A 258 -3.40 -14.12 -12.48
N ARG A 259 -4.22 -13.20 -12.00
CA ARG A 259 -4.27 -12.82 -10.58
C ARG A 259 -4.52 -14.04 -9.69
N ASP A 260 -5.48 -14.88 -10.06
CA ASP A 260 -5.85 -16.04 -9.25
C ASP A 260 -4.72 -17.08 -9.24
N ALA A 261 -4.01 -17.27 -10.36
CA ALA A 261 -2.80 -18.10 -10.43
C ALA A 261 -1.65 -17.53 -9.59
N PHE A 262 -1.44 -16.21 -9.64
CA PHE A 262 -0.44 -15.52 -8.84
C PHE A 262 -0.73 -15.65 -7.33
N ARG A 263 -1.99 -15.52 -6.92
CA ARG A 263 -2.45 -15.77 -5.54
C ARG A 263 -2.17 -17.20 -5.09
N ALA A 264 -2.49 -18.19 -5.93
CA ALA A 264 -2.23 -19.59 -5.62
C ALA A 264 -0.73 -19.85 -5.43
N THR A 265 0.13 -19.25 -6.26
CA THR A 265 1.60 -19.34 -6.10
C THR A 265 2.03 -18.67 -4.78
N LEU A 266 1.52 -17.48 -4.45
CA LEU A 266 1.80 -16.81 -3.18
C LEU A 266 1.38 -17.68 -1.99
N ASP A 267 0.16 -18.22 -2.00
CA ASP A 267 -0.34 -19.06 -0.91
C ASP A 267 0.46 -20.35 -0.76
N SER A 268 1.02 -20.91 -1.84
CA SER A 268 1.90 -22.09 -1.78
C SER A 268 3.23 -21.83 -1.09
N CYS A 269 3.64 -20.55 -0.96
CA CYS A 269 4.85 -20.13 -0.24
C CYS A 269 4.63 -20.02 1.27
N ARG A 270 3.38 -20.12 1.75
CA ARG A 270 3.05 -19.92 3.17
C ARG A 270 3.80 -20.92 4.04
N ALA A 271 4.54 -20.38 5.00
CA ALA A 271 5.20 -21.11 6.05
C ALA A 271 5.16 -20.33 7.37
N ASP A 272 5.32 -21.02 8.47
CA ASP A 272 5.29 -20.42 9.79
C ASP A 272 6.42 -19.39 9.98
N GLY A 273 6.05 -18.15 10.25
CA GLY A 273 6.98 -17.02 10.44
C GLY A 273 7.70 -16.57 9.17
N LEU A 274 7.21 -16.95 7.97
CA LEU A 274 7.75 -16.49 6.69
C LEU A 274 6.98 -15.27 6.19
N PHE A 275 7.72 -14.22 5.76
CA PHE A 275 7.18 -13.04 5.09
C PHE A 275 8.09 -12.66 3.91
N PHE A 276 7.50 -12.00 2.90
CA PHE A 276 8.27 -11.37 1.83
C PHE A 276 8.64 -9.95 2.23
N VAL A 277 9.81 -9.49 1.80
CA VAL A 277 10.30 -8.14 2.11
C VAL A 277 10.84 -7.42 0.89
N THR A 278 10.62 -6.11 0.85
CA THR A 278 11.13 -5.18 -0.16
C THR A 278 11.39 -3.81 0.49
N PRO A 279 12.16 -2.92 -0.12
CA PRO A 279 11.99 -1.48 0.13
C PRO A 279 10.56 -1.06 -0.23
N SER A 280 10.01 -0.05 0.44
CA SER A 280 8.68 0.49 0.06
C SER A 280 8.74 1.46 -1.13
N ALA A 281 9.94 1.86 -1.56
CA ALA A 281 10.20 2.71 -2.72
C ALA A 281 11.60 2.47 -3.27
N THR A 282 11.85 2.92 -4.50
CA THR A 282 13.14 2.76 -5.19
C THR A 282 14.21 3.79 -4.79
N GLY A 283 13.88 4.65 -3.87
CA GLY A 283 14.73 5.74 -3.36
C GLY A 283 13.99 6.59 -2.35
N PRO A 284 14.63 7.61 -1.79
CA PRO A 284 13.98 8.60 -0.94
C PRO A 284 12.96 9.42 -1.74
N ALA A 285 12.19 10.25 -1.04
CA ALA A 285 11.17 11.11 -1.64
C ALA A 285 11.70 11.91 -2.85
N PRO A 286 11.03 11.85 -4.03
CA PRO A 286 11.47 12.57 -5.21
C PRO A 286 11.51 14.08 -5.02
N GLN A 287 12.39 14.76 -5.73
CA GLN A 287 12.45 16.24 -5.78
C GLN A 287 11.20 16.81 -6.44
N GLY A 288 10.70 17.91 -5.90
CA GLY A 288 9.47 18.56 -6.35
C GLY A 288 8.22 17.77 -5.98
N THR A 289 7.05 18.30 -6.35
CA THR A 289 5.74 17.66 -6.04
C THR A 289 5.10 16.99 -7.27
N GLY A 290 5.76 17.04 -8.42
CA GLY A 290 5.21 16.53 -9.71
C GLY A 290 5.26 15.03 -9.88
N ASP A 291 6.04 14.32 -9.06
CA ASP A 291 6.21 12.86 -9.10
C ASP A 291 5.82 12.25 -7.75
N THR A 292 5.09 11.16 -7.79
CA THR A 292 4.69 10.41 -6.59
C THR A 292 5.58 9.20 -6.30
N GLY A 293 6.64 9.00 -7.07
CA GLY A 293 7.59 7.90 -6.97
C GLY A 293 7.14 6.59 -7.63
N SER A 294 8.07 5.65 -7.75
CA SER A 294 7.82 4.32 -8.32
C SER A 294 7.01 3.42 -7.37
N SER A 295 6.10 2.62 -7.91
CA SER A 295 5.31 1.62 -7.18
C SER A 295 5.73 0.19 -7.48
N VAL A 296 6.92 -0.02 -8.01
CA VAL A 296 7.38 -1.33 -8.49
C VAL A 296 7.28 -2.43 -7.44
N TYR A 297 7.59 -2.14 -6.20
CA TYR A 297 7.59 -3.10 -5.10
C TYR A 297 6.18 -3.49 -4.62
N GLN A 298 5.16 -2.71 -4.98
CA GLN A 298 3.77 -2.98 -4.59
C GLN A 298 2.96 -3.74 -5.64
N TRP A 299 3.52 -4.05 -6.82
CA TRP A 299 2.74 -4.69 -7.90
C TRP A 299 2.19 -6.05 -7.50
N GLY A 300 3.04 -6.94 -6.99
CA GLY A 300 2.64 -8.28 -6.59
C GLY A 300 1.60 -8.27 -5.47
N SER A 301 1.87 -7.53 -4.39
CA SER A 301 0.98 -7.46 -3.23
C SER A 301 -0.34 -6.74 -3.50
N SER A 302 -0.35 -5.78 -4.43
CA SER A 302 -1.60 -5.13 -4.86
C SER A 302 -2.44 -6.06 -5.72
N LEU A 303 -1.84 -6.81 -6.65
CA LEU A 303 -2.55 -7.80 -7.47
C LEU A 303 -3.08 -8.96 -6.61
N ALA A 304 -2.23 -9.54 -5.79
CA ALA A 304 -2.61 -10.66 -4.92
C ALA A 304 -3.64 -10.25 -3.87
N GLY A 305 -3.60 -9.00 -3.42
CA GLY A 305 -4.51 -8.52 -2.38
C GLY A 305 -4.16 -9.00 -0.98
N ASN A 306 -2.95 -9.49 -0.75
CA ASN A 306 -2.45 -9.93 0.55
C ASN A 306 -2.17 -8.74 1.48
N PRO A 307 -2.13 -8.95 2.81
CA PRO A 307 -1.81 -7.90 3.76
C PRO A 307 -0.35 -7.45 3.63
N VAL A 308 -0.12 -6.16 3.82
CA VAL A 308 1.19 -5.51 3.72
C VAL A 308 1.33 -4.46 4.82
N ILE A 309 2.52 -4.34 5.38
CA ILE A 309 2.89 -3.24 6.26
C ILE A 309 4.20 -2.60 5.78
N SER A 310 4.24 -1.28 5.78
CA SER A 310 5.46 -0.49 5.59
C SER A 310 5.84 0.15 6.91
N LEU A 311 7.06 -0.09 7.35
CA LEU A 311 7.64 0.45 8.59
C LEU A 311 8.77 1.42 8.22
N PRO A 312 8.88 2.62 8.81
CA PRO A 312 9.95 3.57 8.55
C PRO A 312 11.25 3.17 9.27
N LEU A 313 11.85 2.03 8.87
CA LEU A 313 13.04 1.46 9.52
C LEU A 313 14.37 1.86 8.85
N MET A 314 14.31 2.52 7.70
CA MET A 314 15.50 2.92 6.96
C MET A 314 15.55 4.43 6.76
N ALA A 315 16.75 4.94 6.48
CA ALA A 315 16.99 6.31 6.08
C ALA A 315 18.02 6.38 4.94
N VAL A 316 17.80 7.33 4.05
CA VAL A 316 18.74 7.65 2.97
C VAL A 316 18.87 9.17 2.89
N ASP A 317 20.09 9.68 3.00
CA ASP A 317 20.40 11.12 3.00
C ASP A 317 19.59 11.94 4.04
N GLY A 318 19.33 11.35 5.22
CA GLY A 318 18.53 11.97 6.28
C GLY A 318 17.01 11.97 6.01
N LEU A 319 16.55 11.31 4.96
CA LEU A 319 15.13 11.16 4.64
C LEU A 319 14.64 9.76 4.99
N PRO A 320 13.40 9.62 5.49
CA PRO A 320 12.85 8.32 5.82
C PRO A 320 12.65 7.46 4.58
N LEU A 321 12.82 6.16 4.77
CA LEU A 321 12.52 5.14 3.78
C LEU A 321 11.87 3.93 4.45
N GLY A 322 10.77 3.44 3.87
CA GLY A 322 10.02 2.32 4.40
C GLY A 322 10.64 0.97 4.07
N PHE A 323 10.58 0.07 5.03
CA PHE A 323 10.77 -1.36 4.87
C PHE A 323 9.40 -2.02 4.78
N GLU A 324 9.09 -2.66 3.66
CA GLU A 324 7.79 -3.28 3.40
C GLU A 324 7.84 -4.77 3.69
N MET A 325 6.90 -5.24 4.52
CA MET A 325 6.68 -6.66 4.77
C MET A 325 5.33 -7.07 4.18
N GLN A 326 5.30 -8.21 3.50
CA GLN A 326 4.12 -8.76 2.85
C GLN A 326 3.81 -10.13 3.46
N GLY A 327 2.58 -10.28 3.95
CA GLY A 327 2.07 -11.52 4.52
C GLY A 327 1.17 -12.29 3.55
N PHE A 328 0.35 -13.17 4.09
CA PHE A 328 -0.56 -14.04 3.35
C PHE A 328 -2.02 -13.70 3.70
N ALA A 329 -2.95 -13.97 2.80
CA ALA A 329 -4.36 -13.72 3.02
C ALA A 329 -4.86 -14.39 4.32
N GLY A 330 -5.52 -13.64 5.19
CA GLY A 330 -5.96 -14.10 6.52
C GLY A 330 -4.83 -14.22 7.57
N GLY A 331 -3.61 -13.77 7.24
CA GLY A 331 -2.45 -13.75 8.14
C GLY A 331 -2.12 -12.35 8.66
N GLU A 332 -3.11 -11.47 8.76
CA GLU A 332 -2.91 -10.09 9.22
C GLU A 332 -2.31 -10.00 10.62
N ALA A 333 -2.74 -10.89 11.53
CA ALA A 333 -2.25 -10.89 12.91
C ALA A 333 -0.79 -11.37 12.99
N ASP A 334 -0.40 -12.38 12.21
CA ASP A 334 0.96 -12.89 12.16
C ASP A 334 1.91 -11.84 11.56
N LEU A 335 1.49 -11.18 10.47
CA LEU A 335 2.24 -10.09 9.87
C LEU A 335 2.42 -8.93 10.86
N MET A 336 1.38 -8.58 11.58
CA MET A 336 1.44 -7.50 12.56
C MET A 336 2.33 -7.86 13.76
N ALA A 337 2.28 -9.10 14.25
CA ALA A 337 3.16 -9.57 15.33
C ALA A 337 4.64 -9.45 14.91
N ALA A 338 4.97 -9.84 13.68
CA ALA A 338 6.31 -9.68 13.13
C ALA A 338 6.69 -8.20 12.96
N ALA A 339 5.77 -7.38 12.46
CA ALA A 339 5.99 -5.94 12.29
C ALA A 339 6.26 -5.23 13.61
N LEU A 340 5.52 -5.57 14.67
CA LEU A 340 5.72 -5.01 16.01
C LEU A 340 7.11 -5.37 16.58
N ALA A 341 7.57 -6.60 16.39
CA ALA A 341 8.90 -7.01 16.82
C ALA A 341 10.00 -6.21 16.12
N LEU A 342 9.85 -5.93 14.81
CA LEU A 342 10.78 -5.11 14.06
C LEU A 342 10.68 -3.63 14.49
N ASP A 343 9.47 -3.13 14.70
CA ASP A 343 9.21 -1.75 15.09
C ASP A 343 9.81 -1.44 16.47
N GLU A 344 9.72 -2.37 17.43
CA GLU A 344 10.32 -2.24 18.76
C GLU A 344 11.84 -2.43 18.76
N GLY A 345 12.37 -3.40 17.99
CA GLY A 345 13.77 -3.80 18.02
C GLY A 345 14.69 -2.95 17.15
N PHE A 346 14.19 -2.40 16.04
CA PHE A 346 14.99 -1.73 15.02
C PHE A 346 14.61 -0.27 14.80
N ALA A 347 13.59 0.24 15.49
CA ALA A 347 13.19 1.64 15.43
C ALA A 347 14.13 2.60 16.20
N ALA A 348 15.11 2.09 16.93
CA ALA A 348 16.01 2.88 17.78
C ALA A 348 16.90 3.91 17.02
N GLY A 349 16.76 3.99 15.70
CA GLY A 349 17.37 5.02 14.84
C GLY A 349 16.36 5.99 14.22
N ARG A 350 15.09 6.01 14.68
CA ARG A 350 14.12 7.00 14.19
C ARG A 350 14.55 8.41 14.60
N TYR A 351 14.91 9.18 13.64
CA TYR A 351 15.18 10.60 13.36
C TYR A 351 14.96 11.61 14.48
#